data_3facd04e96a8980d153776fad5cabcc6
#
_entry.id   3facd04e96a8980d153776fad5cabcc6
#
_cell.length_a   1.000
_cell.length_b   1.000
_cell.length_c   1.000
_cell.angle_alpha   90.00
_cell.angle_beta   90.00
_cell.angle_gamma   90.00
#
_symmetry.space_group_name_H-M   'P 1'
#
loop_
_entity.id
_entity.type
_entity.pdbx_description
1 polymer ?
#
loop_
_entity_poly.entity_id
_entity_poly.type
_entity_poly.pdbx_seq_one_letter_code
_entity_poly.pdbx_strand_id
1 'polypeptide(L)'
;MVFQISLTDSLTRPRILYRLPLKQGMCAMVEKVVVTVSVTGSFGDRSVPRLPITPEEIAESALEAQEAGAAIAHLHVRDVKTGKPSMEFKLYEEVVQRIRDRSDMILNLSTGAGARFIPTDADPVGMAPGSTLSTPKKRIEHVVRLKPEICSLDVASMNFGTHVFVNYLPHVEWMAEHIQEAGVRPELEVFDIGHIEIANHLLRTGRVTRPPLFQLCMGVNWGIPATSHHMVMMKQALPPDAIWAGFGVGETAFNMLAQSVLLGGNVRIGMEDTWYLEKGRRANGNKELVEKAGHIIRILGKEPATPEEARELLRLR
;
A
#
# COMPACT_ATOMS: atom_id res chain seq x y z
N MET A 1 -48.78 24.27 5.17
CA MET A 1 -48.34 25.69 5.15
C MET A 1 -48.00 26.03 3.71
N VAL A 2 -48.89 26.77 3.04
CA VAL A 2 -48.82 27.03 1.60
C VAL A 2 -47.93 28.26 1.42
N PHE A 3 -46.86 28.16 0.63
CA PHE A 3 -46.04 29.29 0.24
C PHE A 3 -46.63 29.92 -1.04
N GLN A 4 -47.13 31.11 -0.92
CA GLN A 4 -47.56 31.97 -2.02
C GLN A 4 -46.33 32.72 -2.56
N ILE A 5 -45.94 32.47 -3.82
CA ILE A 5 -44.87 33.20 -4.50
C ILE A 5 -45.50 34.37 -5.23
N SER A 6 -45.17 35.60 -4.81
CA SER A 6 -45.45 36.83 -5.55
C SER A 6 -44.28 37.14 -6.49
N LEU A 7 -44.57 37.22 -7.78
CA LEU A 7 -43.62 37.65 -8.81
C LEU A 7 -43.71 39.18 -8.91
N THR A 8 -42.66 39.90 -8.49
CA THR A 8 -42.38 41.25 -8.96
C THR A 8 -40.92 41.39 -9.32
N ASP A 9 -40.69 41.91 -10.52
CA ASP A 9 -39.38 42.14 -11.17
C ASP A 9 -38.39 42.92 -10.32
N SER A 10 -37.16 42.38 -10.19
CA SER A 10 -35.89 43.11 -10.42
C SER A 10 -34.71 42.16 -10.29
N LEU A 11 -33.78 42.28 -11.23
CA LEU A 11 -32.54 41.49 -11.40
C LEU A 11 -31.55 41.66 -10.23
N THR A 12 -31.79 40.97 -9.11
CA THR A 12 -30.76 40.74 -8.08
C THR A 12 -30.84 39.29 -7.64
N ARG A 13 -29.87 38.51 -8.10
CA ARG A 13 -29.69 37.10 -7.61
C ARG A 13 -29.54 37.15 -6.09
N PRO A 14 -30.30 36.35 -5.31
CA PRO A 14 -30.03 36.23 -3.88
C PRO A 14 -28.67 35.57 -3.67
N ARG A 15 -27.73 36.28 -3.05
CA ARG A 15 -26.53 35.68 -2.49
C ARG A 15 -26.99 34.83 -1.32
N ILE A 16 -27.06 33.52 -1.51
CA ILE A 16 -27.19 32.56 -0.40
C ILE A 16 -25.86 32.54 0.35
N LEU A 17 -25.77 33.38 1.37
CA LEU A 17 -24.69 33.36 2.33
C LEU A 17 -24.94 32.18 3.29
N TYR A 18 -24.34 31.02 3.02
CA TYR A 18 -24.24 30.00 4.03
C TYR A 18 -23.33 30.51 5.15
N ARG A 19 -23.89 31.09 6.19
CA ARG A 19 -23.17 31.26 7.45
C ARG A 19 -23.11 29.90 8.12
N LEU A 20 -22.01 29.15 7.88
CA LEU A 20 -21.62 28.06 8.78
C LEU A 20 -21.27 28.68 10.14
N PRO A 21 -21.82 28.18 11.25
CA PRO A 21 -21.41 28.64 12.56
C PRO A 21 -19.93 28.25 12.74
N LEU A 22 -19.03 29.22 12.63
CA LEU A 22 -17.67 29.08 13.09
C LEU A 22 -17.73 28.90 14.62
N LYS A 23 -17.56 27.66 15.09
CA LYS A 23 -17.27 27.41 16.50
C LYS A 23 -15.92 28.07 16.80
N GLN A 24 -15.97 29.24 17.42
CA GLN A 24 -14.78 29.88 18.00
C GLN A 24 -14.20 28.96 19.06
N GLY A 25 -12.92 28.58 18.93
CA GLY A 25 -12.14 28.14 20.06
C GLY A 25 -11.62 26.69 20.09
N MET A 26 -11.74 25.91 18.98
CA MET A 26 -10.92 24.69 18.85
C MET A 26 -9.98 24.89 17.65
N CYS A 27 -8.68 24.98 17.91
CA CYS A 27 -7.69 24.67 16.89
C CYS A 27 -7.94 23.20 16.51
N ALA A 28 -8.71 22.97 15.44
CA ALA A 28 -8.94 21.62 14.96
C ALA A 28 -7.57 21.07 14.56
N MET A 29 -7.11 20.04 15.27
CA MET A 29 -5.89 19.35 14.87
C MET A 29 -6.08 18.88 13.44
N VAL A 30 -5.11 19.21 12.58
CA VAL A 30 -5.16 18.80 11.17
C VAL A 30 -5.09 17.27 11.13
N GLU A 31 -6.04 16.67 10.42
CA GLU A 31 -6.09 15.21 10.28
C GLU A 31 -4.84 14.71 9.54
N LYS A 32 -4.21 13.69 10.09
CA LYS A 32 -2.98 13.10 9.57
C LYS A 32 -3.28 11.90 8.67
N VAL A 33 -2.49 11.75 7.61
CA VAL A 33 -2.57 10.64 6.65
C VAL A 33 -1.22 9.94 6.59
N VAL A 34 -1.20 8.65 6.86
CA VAL A 34 0.02 7.86 6.74
C VAL A 34 0.35 7.64 5.26
N VAL A 35 1.58 7.96 4.89
CA VAL A 35 2.11 7.75 3.54
C VAL A 35 3.09 6.58 3.57
N THR A 36 2.78 5.51 2.85
CA THR A 36 3.70 4.40 2.58
C THR A 36 4.39 4.63 1.24
N VAL A 37 5.73 4.63 1.23
CA VAL A 37 6.48 4.56 -0.03
C VAL A 37 6.74 3.10 -0.41
N SER A 38 6.31 2.69 -1.62
CA SER A 38 6.60 1.39 -2.23
C SER A 38 7.82 1.50 -3.13
N VAL A 39 8.99 1.13 -2.57
CA VAL A 39 10.28 1.61 -3.08
C VAL A 39 10.65 1.02 -4.44
N THR A 40 10.56 -0.31 -4.63
CA THR A 40 11.09 -0.96 -5.84
C THR A 40 10.20 -2.08 -6.42
N GLY A 41 9.45 -2.81 -5.59
CA GLY A 41 8.52 -3.87 -6.00
C GLY A 41 9.13 -5.02 -6.77
N SER A 42 8.27 -5.72 -7.52
CA SER A 42 8.64 -6.90 -8.31
C SER A 42 8.59 -6.69 -9.83
N PHE A 43 8.12 -5.52 -10.30
CA PHE A 43 8.06 -5.18 -11.71
C PHE A 43 9.31 -4.43 -12.20
N GLY A 44 9.61 -4.57 -13.50
CA GLY A 44 10.79 -3.94 -14.11
C GLY A 44 12.11 -4.60 -13.68
N ASP A 45 13.17 -4.07 -14.21
CA ASP A 45 14.55 -4.45 -13.96
C ASP A 45 15.46 -3.24 -14.21
N ARG A 46 16.76 -3.45 -14.44
CA ARG A 46 17.72 -2.37 -14.74
C ARG A 46 17.40 -1.53 -15.98
N SER A 47 16.46 -1.95 -16.81
CA SER A 47 16.00 -1.15 -17.96
C SER A 47 15.09 0.02 -17.56
N VAL A 48 14.52 -0.04 -16.35
CA VAL A 48 13.68 1.03 -15.80
C VAL A 48 14.58 2.11 -15.18
N PRO A 49 14.62 3.32 -15.72
CA PRO A 49 15.44 4.39 -15.18
C PRO A 49 15.08 4.71 -13.73
N ARG A 50 16.10 4.85 -12.88
CA ARG A 50 15.96 5.24 -11.47
C ARG A 50 15.26 4.19 -10.56
N LEU A 51 14.91 3.00 -11.06
CA LEU A 51 14.41 1.94 -10.20
C LEU A 51 15.52 1.49 -9.25
N PRO A 52 15.34 1.55 -7.93
CA PRO A 52 16.35 1.11 -6.97
C PRO A 52 16.50 -0.42 -7.02
N ILE A 53 17.73 -0.93 -7.10
CA ILE A 53 18.03 -2.35 -7.28
C ILE A 53 18.96 -2.89 -6.18
N THR A 54 20.07 -2.18 -5.91
CA THR A 54 20.99 -2.62 -4.86
C THR A 54 20.44 -2.29 -3.48
N PRO A 55 20.86 -2.99 -2.42
CA PRO A 55 20.46 -2.67 -1.06
C PRO A 55 20.72 -1.21 -0.69
N GLU A 56 21.83 -0.65 -1.15
CA GLU A 56 22.17 0.75 -0.96
C GLU A 56 21.20 1.70 -1.68
N GLU A 57 20.92 1.45 -2.98
CA GLU A 57 19.96 2.25 -3.75
C GLU A 57 18.53 2.19 -3.14
N ILE A 58 18.10 1.00 -2.67
CA ILE A 58 16.80 0.80 -2.05
C ILE A 58 16.72 1.56 -0.72
N ALA A 59 17.73 1.45 0.13
CA ALA A 59 17.78 2.16 1.40
C ALA A 59 17.82 3.68 1.21
N GLU A 60 18.68 4.18 0.33
CA GLU A 60 18.78 5.62 0.07
C GLU A 60 17.46 6.17 -0.49
N SER A 61 16.84 5.47 -1.42
CA SER A 61 15.54 5.88 -1.97
C SER A 61 14.41 5.90 -0.93
N ALA A 62 14.44 5.00 0.05
CA ALA A 62 13.50 5.01 1.18
C ALA A 62 13.74 6.24 2.08
N LEU A 63 15.00 6.54 2.40
CA LEU A 63 15.37 7.69 3.23
C LEU A 63 15.03 9.03 2.57
N GLU A 64 15.32 9.17 1.27
CA GLU A 64 14.90 10.35 0.50
C GLU A 64 13.37 10.52 0.47
N ALA A 65 12.63 9.41 0.41
CA ALA A 65 11.17 9.45 0.47
C ALA A 65 10.65 9.82 1.86
N GLN A 66 11.35 9.45 2.94
CA GLN A 66 11.02 9.91 4.30
C GLN A 66 11.16 11.42 4.42
N GLU A 67 12.25 12.00 3.90
CA GLU A 67 12.43 13.45 3.85
C GLU A 67 11.27 14.17 3.14
N ALA A 68 10.67 13.51 2.13
CA ALA A 68 9.52 14.00 1.40
C ALA A 68 8.18 13.82 2.13
N GLY A 69 8.15 13.07 3.25
CA GLY A 69 6.97 12.86 4.09
C GLY A 69 6.40 11.45 4.11
N ALA A 70 7.14 10.43 3.64
CA ALA A 70 6.74 9.04 3.85
C ALA A 70 7.04 8.59 5.28
N ALA A 71 6.09 7.94 5.94
CA ALA A 71 6.25 7.38 7.29
C ALA A 71 6.64 5.90 7.26
N ILE A 72 6.30 5.18 6.20
CA ILE A 72 6.50 3.74 6.05
C ILE A 72 7.25 3.48 4.75
N ALA A 73 8.24 2.57 4.77
CA ALA A 73 8.84 2.00 3.58
C ALA A 73 8.35 0.56 3.37
N HIS A 74 7.62 0.33 2.27
CA HIS A 74 7.31 -1.00 1.76
C HIS A 74 8.46 -1.49 0.89
N LEU A 75 9.05 -2.62 1.28
CA LEU A 75 10.35 -3.06 0.79
C LEU A 75 10.29 -4.44 0.15
N HIS A 76 10.78 -4.50 -1.07
CA HIS A 76 11.25 -5.69 -1.76
C HIS A 76 12.78 -5.61 -1.90
N VAL A 77 13.42 -6.72 -2.23
CA VAL A 77 14.83 -6.76 -2.61
C VAL A 77 15.00 -7.40 -3.98
N ARG A 78 16.13 -7.09 -4.63
CA ARG A 78 16.41 -7.52 -5.99
C ARG A 78 17.79 -8.14 -6.08
N ASP A 79 17.95 -9.11 -6.95
CA ASP A 79 19.25 -9.62 -7.34
C ASP A 79 20.08 -8.52 -7.97
N VAL A 80 21.22 -8.24 -7.38
CA VAL A 80 22.09 -7.09 -7.74
C VAL A 80 22.59 -7.17 -9.18
N LYS A 81 22.77 -8.39 -9.72
CA LYS A 81 23.30 -8.59 -11.09
C LYS A 81 22.23 -8.44 -12.14
N THR A 82 21.07 -9.06 -11.90
CA THR A 82 19.98 -9.14 -12.90
C THR A 82 18.92 -8.06 -12.73
N GLY A 83 18.80 -7.45 -11.56
CA GLY A 83 17.74 -6.53 -11.21
C GLY A 83 16.38 -7.21 -10.97
N LYS A 84 16.30 -8.53 -11.03
CA LYS A 84 15.07 -9.28 -10.81
C LYS A 84 14.73 -9.39 -9.31
N PRO A 85 13.43 -9.56 -8.96
CA PRO A 85 13.04 -9.77 -7.56
C PRO A 85 13.78 -10.95 -6.91
N SER A 86 14.12 -10.82 -5.64
CA SER A 86 14.84 -11.82 -4.85
C SER A 86 14.15 -12.08 -3.51
N MET A 87 14.40 -13.26 -2.94
CA MET A 87 14.04 -13.63 -1.56
C MET A 87 15.28 -13.84 -0.69
N GLU A 88 16.44 -13.36 -1.14
CA GLU A 88 17.68 -13.58 -0.40
C GLU A 88 17.69 -12.80 0.90
N PHE A 89 17.83 -13.51 2.01
CA PHE A 89 17.78 -12.92 3.36
C PHE A 89 18.82 -11.81 3.55
N LYS A 90 20.05 -12.01 3.07
CA LYS A 90 21.13 -11.03 3.26
C LYS A 90 20.84 -9.69 2.61
N LEU A 91 20.11 -9.68 1.48
CA LEU A 91 19.72 -8.43 0.82
C LEU A 91 18.69 -7.67 1.68
N TYR A 92 17.71 -8.37 2.27
CA TYR A 92 16.78 -7.76 3.22
C TYR A 92 17.49 -7.26 4.49
N GLU A 93 18.39 -8.08 5.05
CA GLU A 93 19.17 -7.70 6.23
C GLU A 93 19.97 -6.41 6.00
N GLU A 94 20.64 -6.29 4.85
CA GLU A 94 21.41 -5.10 4.51
C GLU A 94 20.53 -3.87 4.31
N VAL A 95 19.42 -3.96 3.58
CA VAL A 95 18.46 -2.84 3.41
C VAL A 95 17.92 -2.37 4.75
N VAL A 96 17.44 -3.30 5.57
CA VAL A 96 16.87 -3.02 6.90
C VAL A 96 17.89 -2.34 7.80
N GLN A 97 19.14 -2.85 7.85
CA GLN A 97 20.19 -2.27 8.66
C GLN A 97 20.51 -0.83 8.23
N ARG A 98 20.70 -0.60 6.91
CA ARG A 98 21.00 0.73 6.35
C ARG A 98 19.93 1.76 6.66
N ILE A 99 18.65 1.37 6.67
CA ILE A 99 17.55 2.28 7.03
C ILE A 99 17.52 2.52 8.54
N ARG A 100 17.58 1.45 9.36
CA ARG A 100 17.50 1.56 10.83
C ARG A 100 18.64 2.37 11.44
N ASP A 101 19.82 2.36 10.84
CA ASP A 101 20.98 3.12 11.33
C ASP A 101 20.82 4.64 11.15
N ARG A 102 19.90 5.08 10.29
CA ARG A 102 19.76 6.47 9.86
C ARG A 102 18.37 7.06 10.09
N SER A 103 17.38 6.24 10.43
CA SER A 103 15.98 6.65 10.39
C SER A 103 15.12 5.85 11.37
N ASP A 104 14.08 6.50 11.84
CA ASP A 104 12.96 5.93 12.62
C ASP A 104 11.79 5.47 11.74
N MET A 105 11.97 5.43 10.42
CA MET A 105 10.96 5.02 9.44
C MET A 105 10.42 3.62 9.74
N ILE A 106 9.11 3.47 9.67
CA ILE A 106 8.45 2.16 9.84
C ILE A 106 8.79 1.28 8.66
N LEU A 107 9.20 0.04 8.91
CA LEU A 107 9.52 -0.93 7.86
C LEU A 107 8.37 -1.89 7.65
N ASN A 108 7.98 -2.05 6.39
CA ASN A 108 6.98 -3.00 5.89
C ASN A 108 7.65 -3.93 4.88
N LEU A 109 8.01 -5.15 5.29
CA LEU A 109 8.69 -6.11 4.41
C LEU A 109 7.68 -6.97 3.65
N SER A 110 7.85 -7.06 2.33
CA SER A 110 6.97 -7.85 1.48
C SER A 110 7.14 -9.35 1.66
N THR A 111 6.04 -10.10 1.72
CA THR A 111 6.01 -11.56 1.65
C THR A 111 5.57 -12.08 0.26
N GLY A 112 5.34 -11.18 -0.70
CA GLY A 112 4.85 -11.51 -2.05
C GLY A 112 5.85 -12.26 -2.92
N ALA A 113 7.15 -12.09 -2.69
CA ALA A 113 8.18 -12.87 -3.36
C ALA A 113 8.00 -14.36 -3.05
N GLY A 114 8.16 -15.22 -4.09
CA GLY A 114 7.93 -16.67 -3.94
C GLY A 114 6.48 -17.11 -4.11
N ALA A 115 5.60 -16.25 -4.63
CA ALA A 115 4.22 -16.60 -4.98
C ALA A 115 3.98 -16.76 -6.50
N ARG A 116 4.97 -16.46 -7.34
CA ARG A 116 4.82 -16.49 -8.80
C ARG A 116 4.89 -17.93 -9.33
N PHE A 117 3.85 -18.35 -10.02
CA PHE A 117 3.75 -19.64 -10.69
C PHE A 117 3.39 -19.46 -12.17
N ILE A 118 4.20 -20.06 -13.04
CA ILE A 118 3.93 -20.17 -14.46
C ILE A 118 3.82 -21.68 -14.75
N PRO A 119 2.65 -22.20 -15.13
CA PRO A 119 2.48 -23.61 -15.42
C PRO A 119 3.20 -24.00 -16.73
N THR A 120 3.62 -25.25 -16.84
CA THR A 120 4.00 -25.88 -18.10
C THR A 120 2.78 -26.53 -18.76
N ASP A 121 2.86 -26.78 -20.07
CA ASP A 121 1.86 -27.57 -20.79
C ASP A 121 2.07 -29.09 -20.65
N ALA A 122 3.05 -29.51 -19.83
CA ALA A 122 3.33 -30.92 -19.58
C ALA A 122 2.29 -31.56 -18.64
N ASP A 123 2.13 -32.87 -18.73
CA ASP A 123 1.32 -33.68 -17.82
C ASP A 123 2.24 -34.64 -17.04
N PRO A 124 2.35 -34.52 -15.70
CA PRO A 124 1.68 -33.53 -14.85
C PRO A 124 2.23 -32.10 -15.03
N VAL A 125 1.40 -31.10 -14.76
CA VAL A 125 1.79 -29.70 -14.84
C VAL A 125 2.94 -29.38 -13.89
N GLY A 126 4.05 -28.88 -14.45
CA GLY A 126 5.23 -28.44 -13.71
C GLY A 126 5.36 -26.92 -13.66
N MET A 127 6.47 -26.44 -13.08
CA MET A 127 6.84 -25.03 -13.05
C MET A 127 7.69 -24.67 -14.27
N ALA A 128 7.20 -23.76 -15.11
CA ALA A 128 7.96 -23.21 -16.22
C ALA A 128 9.04 -22.22 -15.74
N PRO A 129 10.07 -21.92 -16.59
CA PRO A 129 11.08 -20.91 -16.32
C PRO A 129 10.44 -19.57 -15.97
N GLY A 130 10.96 -18.91 -14.92
CA GLY A 130 10.41 -17.66 -14.40
C GLY A 130 9.44 -17.84 -13.23
N SER A 131 9.05 -19.09 -12.89
CA SER A 131 8.36 -19.38 -11.63
C SER A 131 9.31 -19.18 -10.46
N THR A 132 8.79 -18.60 -9.37
CA THR A 132 9.51 -18.41 -8.10
C THR A 132 8.74 -19.00 -6.92
N LEU A 133 7.70 -19.83 -7.18
CA LEU A 133 6.86 -20.41 -6.16
C LEU A 133 7.70 -21.13 -5.11
N SER A 134 7.46 -20.79 -3.85
CA SER A 134 8.26 -21.25 -2.71
C SER A 134 7.40 -21.66 -1.53
N THR A 135 8.02 -22.23 -0.51
CA THR A 135 7.34 -22.62 0.73
C THR A 135 6.95 -21.40 1.56
N PRO A 136 5.86 -21.45 2.36
CA PRO A 136 5.48 -20.36 3.25
C PRO A 136 6.60 -19.98 4.22
N LYS A 137 7.35 -20.95 4.74
CA LYS A 137 8.51 -20.72 5.62
C LYS A 137 9.58 -19.86 4.95
N LYS A 138 9.89 -20.12 3.68
CA LYS A 138 10.90 -19.33 2.94
C LYS A 138 10.40 -17.91 2.65
N ARG A 139 9.11 -17.77 2.35
CA ARG A 139 8.50 -16.47 2.06
C ARG A 139 8.53 -15.50 3.23
N ILE A 140 8.47 -15.98 4.47
CA ILE A 140 8.48 -15.12 5.68
C ILE A 140 9.79 -15.18 6.47
N GLU A 141 10.82 -15.90 5.99
CA GLU A 141 12.09 -16.06 6.72
C GLU A 141 12.68 -14.71 7.17
N HIS A 142 12.72 -13.73 6.27
CA HIS A 142 13.26 -12.40 6.54
C HIS A 142 12.37 -11.62 7.51
N VAL A 143 11.06 -11.79 7.46
CA VAL A 143 10.11 -11.14 8.40
C VAL A 143 10.32 -11.66 9.82
N VAL A 144 10.34 -12.99 9.98
CA VAL A 144 10.49 -13.62 11.31
C VAL A 144 11.86 -13.32 11.94
N ARG A 145 12.92 -13.22 11.12
CA ARG A 145 14.28 -12.95 11.60
C ARG A 145 14.56 -11.48 11.87
N LEU A 146 14.11 -10.59 10.99
CA LEU A 146 14.40 -9.14 11.08
C LEU A 146 13.37 -8.38 11.92
N LYS A 147 12.20 -8.95 12.14
CA LYS A 147 11.11 -8.42 12.96
C LYS A 147 10.83 -6.94 12.65
N PRO A 148 10.39 -6.62 11.40
CA PRO A 148 9.89 -5.29 11.10
C PRO A 148 8.61 -5.02 11.89
N GLU A 149 8.15 -3.77 11.96
CA GLU A 149 6.89 -3.45 12.63
C GLU A 149 5.69 -3.98 11.84
N ILE A 150 5.79 -3.94 10.50
CA ILE A 150 4.75 -4.40 9.56
C ILE A 150 5.38 -5.33 8.53
N CYS A 151 4.61 -6.26 8.00
CA CYS A 151 4.91 -6.92 6.74
C CYS A 151 3.64 -7.03 5.89
N SER A 152 3.73 -6.94 4.56
CA SER A 152 2.58 -7.21 3.72
C SER A 152 2.34 -8.71 3.61
N LEU A 153 1.07 -9.09 3.62
CA LEU A 153 0.60 -10.46 3.45
C LEU A 153 -0.51 -10.50 2.39
N ASP A 154 -0.18 -11.02 1.23
CA ASP A 154 -1.16 -11.27 0.16
C ASP A 154 -2.06 -12.43 0.57
N VAL A 155 -3.36 -12.17 0.69
CA VAL A 155 -4.28 -13.15 1.29
C VAL A 155 -4.88 -14.13 0.28
N ALA A 156 -4.82 -13.85 -1.03
CA ALA A 156 -5.53 -14.64 -2.03
C ALA A 156 -4.70 -14.94 -3.28
N SER A 157 -4.99 -16.09 -3.89
CA SER A 157 -4.48 -16.42 -5.22
C SER A 157 -5.27 -15.73 -6.31
N MET A 158 -4.57 -15.30 -7.38
CA MET A 158 -5.20 -14.66 -8.54
C MET A 158 -4.33 -14.83 -9.80
N ASN A 159 -4.91 -14.60 -10.97
CA ASN A 159 -4.12 -14.29 -12.14
C ASN A 159 -3.45 -12.93 -11.94
N PHE A 160 -2.18 -12.80 -12.31
CA PHE A 160 -1.41 -11.58 -12.13
C PHE A 160 -0.58 -11.32 -13.40
N GLY A 161 -1.09 -10.48 -14.28
CA GLY A 161 -0.51 -10.33 -15.62
C GLY A 161 -0.49 -11.65 -16.38
N THR A 162 0.68 -12.22 -16.60
CA THR A 162 0.91 -13.46 -17.38
C THR A 162 1.26 -14.68 -16.52
N HIS A 163 1.02 -14.63 -15.21
CA HIS A 163 1.31 -15.74 -14.30
C HIS A 163 0.20 -15.87 -13.23
N VAL A 164 0.23 -16.96 -12.50
CA VAL A 164 -0.60 -17.14 -11.30
C VAL A 164 0.17 -16.65 -10.08
N PHE A 165 -0.45 -15.79 -9.30
CA PHE A 165 0.03 -15.37 -7.99
C PHE A 165 -0.60 -16.31 -6.96
N VAL A 166 0.19 -17.20 -6.39
CA VAL A 166 -0.31 -18.31 -5.57
C VAL A 166 -0.22 -17.98 -4.09
N ASN A 167 -1.38 -17.84 -3.47
CA ASN A 167 -1.54 -17.70 -2.03
C ASN A 167 -2.55 -18.75 -1.55
N TYR A 168 -2.08 -20.00 -1.44
CA TYR A 168 -2.87 -21.14 -0.98
C TYR A 168 -3.30 -20.92 0.46
N LEU A 169 -4.61 -20.94 0.75
CA LEU A 169 -5.16 -20.54 2.05
C LEU A 169 -4.47 -21.16 3.26
N PRO A 170 -4.19 -22.48 3.33
CA PRO A 170 -3.44 -23.05 4.45
C PRO A 170 -2.02 -22.49 4.62
N HIS A 171 -1.35 -22.08 3.51
CA HIS A 171 -0.06 -21.39 3.60
C HIS A 171 -0.20 -19.97 4.12
N VAL A 172 -1.25 -19.25 3.71
CA VAL A 172 -1.54 -17.90 4.20
C VAL A 172 -1.86 -17.94 5.70
N GLU A 173 -2.68 -18.89 6.13
CA GLU A 173 -2.99 -19.11 7.54
C GLU A 173 -1.73 -19.38 8.37
N TRP A 174 -0.87 -20.27 7.89
CA TRP A 174 0.39 -20.59 8.52
C TRP A 174 1.33 -19.37 8.60
N MET A 175 1.45 -18.60 7.51
CA MET A 175 2.27 -17.38 7.48
C MET A 175 1.72 -16.33 8.44
N ALA A 176 0.41 -16.07 8.45
CA ALA A 176 -0.23 -15.09 9.33
C ALA A 176 0.05 -15.41 10.81
N GLU A 177 -0.09 -16.68 11.22
CA GLU A 177 0.19 -17.14 12.58
C GLU A 177 1.65 -16.89 12.97
N HIS A 178 2.61 -17.31 12.15
CA HIS A 178 4.05 -17.18 12.46
C HIS A 178 4.55 -15.72 12.37
N ILE A 179 3.97 -14.90 11.52
CA ILE A 179 4.22 -13.46 11.48
C ILE A 179 3.79 -12.83 12.81
N GLN A 180 2.59 -13.17 13.28
CA GLN A 180 2.06 -12.65 14.54
C GLN A 180 2.85 -13.15 15.75
N GLU A 181 3.26 -14.43 15.78
CA GLU A 181 4.16 -15.00 16.80
C GLU A 181 5.51 -14.29 16.85
N ALA A 182 6.03 -13.85 15.71
CA ALA A 182 7.26 -13.04 15.65
C ALA A 182 7.08 -11.62 16.19
N GLY A 183 5.86 -11.19 16.53
CA GLY A 183 5.53 -9.84 17.00
C GLY A 183 5.40 -8.82 15.88
N VAL A 184 5.27 -9.27 14.62
CA VAL A 184 5.11 -8.43 13.44
C VAL A 184 3.63 -8.28 13.08
N ARG A 185 3.22 -7.10 12.63
CA ARG A 185 1.85 -6.83 12.22
C ARG A 185 1.64 -7.11 10.73
N PRO A 186 0.78 -8.06 10.32
CA PRO A 186 0.48 -8.25 8.92
C PRO A 186 -0.42 -7.13 8.39
N GLU A 187 -0.03 -6.52 7.27
CA GLU A 187 -0.85 -5.68 6.42
C GLU A 187 -1.46 -6.57 5.33
N LEU A 188 -2.78 -6.70 5.34
CA LEU A 188 -3.52 -7.62 4.47
C LEU A 188 -3.74 -7.00 3.09
N GLU A 189 -2.99 -7.46 2.09
CA GLU A 189 -3.13 -7.00 0.71
C GLU A 189 -4.30 -7.70 0.02
N VAL A 190 -5.27 -6.89 -0.44
CA VAL A 190 -6.51 -7.36 -1.09
C VAL A 190 -6.66 -6.70 -2.45
N PHE A 191 -6.81 -7.52 -3.49
CA PHE A 191 -6.88 -7.10 -4.91
C PHE A 191 -8.29 -7.22 -5.49
N ASP A 192 -9.23 -7.74 -4.71
CA ASP A 192 -10.63 -7.88 -5.07
C ASP A 192 -11.48 -7.96 -3.82
N ILE A 193 -12.80 -7.74 -3.98
CA ILE A 193 -13.75 -7.76 -2.85
C ILE A 193 -13.82 -9.14 -2.18
N GLY A 194 -13.68 -10.22 -2.95
CA GLY A 194 -13.65 -11.60 -2.42
C GLY A 194 -12.44 -11.88 -1.54
N HIS A 195 -11.32 -11.17 -1.73
CA HIS A 195 -10.13 -11.32 -0.90
C HIS A 195 -10.36 -10.80 0.53
N ILE A 196 -11.26 -9.81 0.69
CA ILE A 196 -11.65 -9.28 2.01
C ILE A 196 -12.29 -10.37 2.87
N GLU A 197 -13.04 -11.30 2.25
CA GLU A 197 -13.65 -12.41 3.00
C GLU A 197 -12.59 -13.41 3.51
N ILE A 198 -11.52 -13.63 2.75
CA ILE A 198 -10.37 -14.43 3.23
C ILE A 198 -9.70 -13.71 4.41
N ALA A 199 -9.47 -12.41 4.31
CA ALA A 199 -8.93 -11.61 5.42
C ALA A 199 -9.84 -11.68 6.66
N ASN A 200 -11.15 -11.58 6.48
CA ASN A 200 -12.15 -11.76 7.54
C ASN A 200 -12.10 -13.17 8.18
N HIS A 201 -11.82 -14.20 7.38
CA HIS A 201 -11.59 -15.55 7.90
C HIS A 201 -10.35 -15.60 8.82
N LEU A 202 -9.24 -14.98 8.44
CA LEU A 202 -8.04 -14.91 9.28
C LEU A 202 -8.30 -14.18 10.61
N LEU A 203 -9.15 -13.14 10.60
CA LEU A 203 -9.60 -12.44 11.81
C LEU A 203 -10.49 -13.31 12.70
N ARG A 204 -11.48 -14.00 12.12
CA ARG A 204 -12.40 -14.90 12.86
C ARG A 204 -11.67 -16.07 13.52
N THR A 205 -10.60 -16.53 12.89
CA THR A 205 -9.79 -17.66 13.39
C THR A 205 -8.64 -17.23 14.31
N GLY A 206 -8.52 -15.93 14.60
CA GLY A 206 -7.51 -15.39 15.51
C GLY A 206 -6.08 -15.36 14.95
N ARG A 207 -5.90 -15.62 13.65
CA ARG A 207 -4.60 -15.59 12.96
C ARG A 207 -4.12 -14.18 12.64
N VAL A 208 -4.98 -13.19 12.75
CA VAL A 208 -4.66 -11.77 12.64
C VAL A 208 -5.35 -11.03 13.78
N THR A 209 -4.60 -10.20 14.49
CA THR A 209 -5.11 -9.39 15.61
C THR A 209 -5.85 -8.14 15.13
N ARG A 210 -6.76 -7.63 15.98
CA ARG A 210 -7.50 -6.41 15.74
C ARG A 210 -6.81 -5.18 16.35
N PRO A 211 -7.00 -3.99 15.78
CA PRO A 211 -7.65 -3.72 14.49
C PRO A 211 -6.78 -4.20 13.33
N PRO A 212 -7.37 -4.80 12.27
CA PRO A 212 -6.57 -5.27 11.13
C PRO A 212 -6.06 -4.10 10.29
N LEU A 213 -4.86 -4.28 9.68
CA LEU A 213 -4.35 -3.38 8.66
C LEU A 213 -4.71 -3.94 7.29
N PHE A 214 -5.30 -3.12 6.43
CA PHE A 214 -5.64 -3.48 5.06
C PHE A 214 -4.94 -2.57 4.06
N GLN A 215 -4.48 -3.17 2.96
CA GLN A 215 -4.02 -2.48 1.76
C GLN A 215 -4.94 -2.82 0.60
N LEU A 216 -5.70 -1.84 0.10
CA LEU A 216 -6.56 -1.99 -1.08
C LEU A 216 -5.72 -1.78 -2.34
N CYS A 217 -5.37 -2.87 -3.04
CA CYS A 217 -4.51 -2.90 -4.21
C CYS A 217 -5.37 -2.87 -5.47
N MET A 218 -5.42 -1.74 -6.18
CA MET A 218 -6.37 -1.54 -7.27
C MET A 218 -5.68 -1.34 -8.62
N GLY A 219 -6.32 -1.82 -9.69
CA GLY A 219 -5.84 -1.63 -11.05
C GLY A 219 -4.74 -2.60 -11.49
N VAL A 220 -4.43 -3.59 -10.68
CA VAL A 220 -3.62 -4.73 -11.09
C VAL A 220 -4.42 -5.57 -12.09
N ASN A 221 -3.78 -6.02 -13.16
CA ASN A 221 -4.46 -6.84 -14.17
C ASN A 221 -5.12 -8.06 -13.53
N TRP A 222 -6.42 -8.25 -13.84
CA TRP A 222 -7.29 -9.32 -13.35
C TRP A 222 -7.74 -9.20 -11.89
N GLY A 223 -7.33 -8.13 -11.19
CA GLY A 223 -7.90 -7.68 -9.94
C GLY A 223 -8.99 -6.61 -10.15
N ILE A 224 -9.44 -6.00 -9.07
CA ILE A 224 -10.49 -4.98 -9.12
C ILE A 224 -10.01 -3.72 -9.86
N PRO A 225 -10.83 -3.12 -10.75
CA PRO A 225 -10.44 -1.89 -11.45
C PRO A 225 -10.22 -0.71 -10.50
N ALA A 226 -9.21 0.12 -10.81
CA ALA A 226 -8.90 1.34 -10.03
C ALA A 226 -9.86 2.48 -10.39
N THR A 227 -11.06 2.44 -9.82
CA THR A 227 -12.08 3.50 -9.94
C THR A 227 -12.62 3.90 -8.57
N SER A 228 -13.15 5.12 -8.46
CA SER A 228 -13.77 5.62 -7.23
C SER A 228 -14.89 4.70 -6.74
N HIS A 229 -15.72 4.20 -7.65
CA HIS A 229 -16.81 3.28 -7.32
C HIS A 229 -16.29 1.99 -6.66
N HIS A 230 -15.29 1.35 -7.25
CA HIS A 230 -14.73 0.11 -6.72
C HIS A 230 -14.02 0.34 -5.37
N MET A 231 -13.32 1.45 -5.17
CA MET A 231 -12.72 1.75 -3.87
C MET A 231 -13.78 1.94 -2.77
N VAL A 232 -14.90 2.60 -3.09
CA VAL A 232 -16.03 2.71 -2.16
C VAL A 232 -16.60 1.35 -1.80
N MET A 233 -16.79 0.46 -2.79
CA MET A 233 -17.28 -0.90 -2.56
C MET A 233 -16.32 -1.70 -1.65
N MET A 234 -15.01 -1.67 -1.94
CA MET A 234 -14.02 -2.36 -1.11
C MET A 234 -14.00 -1.81 0.32
N LYS A 235 -13.98 -0.47 0.46
CA LYS A 235 -14.02 0.18 1.78
C LYS A 235 -15.26 -0.22 2.59
N GLN A 236 -16.44 -0.33 1.95
CA GLN A 236 -17.68 -0.73 2.61
C GLN A 236 -17.67 -2.21 3.06
N ALA A 237 -16.87 -3.07 2.40
CA ALA A 237 -16.71 -4.47 2.76
C ALA A 237 -15.71 -4.70 3.91
N LEU A 238 -14.89 -3.69 4.27
CA LEU A 238 -13.94 -3.80 5.38
C LEU A 238 -14.65 -3.91 6.73
N PRO A 239 -14.04 -4.61 7.70
CA PRO A 239 -14.48 -4.56 9.09
C PRO A 239 -14.55 -3.12 9.62
N PRO A 240 -15.51 -2.79 10.51
CA PRO A 240 -15.69 -1.42 11.02
C PRO A 240 -14.47 -0.82 11.73
N ASP A 241 -13.63 -1.67 12.31
CA ASP A 241 -12.40 -1.29 13.03
C ASP A 241 -11.14 -1.37 12.16
N ALA A 242 -11.27 -1.66 10.85
CA ALA A 242 -10.13 -1.75 9.95
C ALA A 242 -9.41 -0.41 9.82
N ILE A 243 -8.10 -0.44 9.95
CA ILE A 243 -7.21 0.63 9.52
C ILE A 243 -6.77 0.27 8.10
N TRP A 244 -6.90 1.19 7.17
CA TRP A 244 -6.70 0.85 5.77
C TRP A 244 -5.97 1.93 4.99
N ALA A 245 -5.28 1.51 3.95
CA ALA A 245 -4.71 2.34 2.91
C ALA A 245 -5.21 1.86 1.54
N GLY A 246 -5.17 2.74 0.55
CA GLY A 246 -5.53 2.38 -0.82
C GLY A 246 -4.60 3.02 -1.84
N PHE A 247 -4.32 2.30 -2.92
CA PHE A 247 -3.55 2.79 -4.04
C PHE A 247 -4.07 2.26 -5.38
N GLY A 248 -3.65 2.88 -6.46
CA GLY A 248 -3.85 2.41 -7.82
C GLY A 248 -2.51 2.22 -8.54
N VAL A 249 -2.47 1.36 -9.55
CA VAL A 249 -1.27 1.09 -10.34
C VAL A 249 -1.23 1.97 -11.60
N GLY A 250 -0.04 2.37 -12.02
CA GLY A 250 0.22 3.11 -13.25
C GLY A 250 -0.42 4.49 -13.26
N GLU A 251 -1.19 4.80 -14.30
CA GLU A 251 -1.83 6.11 -14.49
C GLU A 251 -2.91 6.45 -13.44
N THR A 252 -3.42 5.43 -12.73
CA THR A 252 -4.45 5.61 -11.70
C THR A 252 -3.89 5.92 -10.32
N ALA A 253 -2.57 5.87 -10.13
CA ALA A 253 -1.92 5.97 -8.83
C ALA A 253 -2.37 7.22 -8.02
N PHE A 254 -2.22 8.40 -8.57
CA PHE A 254 -2.58 9.65 -7.87
C PHE A 254 -4.08 9.86 -7.74
N ASN A 255 -4.88 9.33 -8.68
CA ASN A 255 -6.33 9.40 -8.59
C ASN A 255 -6.85 8.55 -7.42
N MET A 256 -6.34 7.33 -7.27
CA MET A 256 -6.71 6.45 -6.18
C MET A 256 -6.13 6.92 -4.84
N LEU A 257 -4.95 7.52 -4.83
CA LEU A 257 -4.39 8.18 -3.66
C LEU A 257 -5.34 9.28 -3.14
N ALA A 258 -5.76 10.19 -4.01
CA ALA A 258 -6.70 11.25 -3.64
C ALA A 258 -8.04 10.67 -3.15
N GLN A 259 -8.55 9.64 -3.83
CA GLN A 259 -9.78 8.95 -3.45
C GLN A 259 -9.66 8.28 -2.07
N SER A 260 -8.52 7.65 -1.75
CA SER A 260 -8.25 7.07 -0.43
C SER A 260 -8.33 8.14 0.67
N VAL A 261 -7.66 9.27 0.47
CA VAL A 261 -7.69 10.42 1.42
C VAL A 261 -9.12 10.92 1.65
N LEU A 262 -9.91 11.09 0.57
CA LEU A 262 -11.30 11.54 0.63
C LEU A 262 -12.22 10.58 1.38
N LEU A 263 -11.92 9.28 1.33
CA LEU A 263 -12.67 8.23 2.03
C LEU A 263 -12.18 7.97 3.47
N GLY A 264 -11.18 8.73 3.94
CA GLY A 264 -10.61 8.60 5.30
C GLY A 264 -9.58 7.47 5.42
N GLY A 265 -9.01 7.01 4.31
CA GLY A 265 -7.93 6.04 4.28
C GLY A 265 -6.54 6.67 4.27
N ASN A 266 -5.53 5.85 4.56
CA ASN A 266 -4.13 6.14 4.33
C ASN A 266 -3.75 5.89 2.87
N VAL A 267 -2.50 6.16 2.49
CA VAL A 267 -2.09 6.10 1.08
C VAL A 267 -0.76 5.36 0.89
N ARG A 268 -0.61 4.81 -0.30
CA ARG A 268 0.63 4.22 -0.78
C ARG A 268 0.97 4.81 -2.15
N ILE A 269 2.26 5.07 -2.39
CA ILE A 269 2.81 5.56 -3.66
C ILE A 269 4.28 5.16 -3.78
N GLY A 270 4.76 4.87 -4.97
CA GLY A 270 6.18 4.61 -5.20
C GLY A 270 6.46 3.99 -6.55
N MET A 271 7.75 3.74 -6.82
CA MET A 271 8.21 3.19 -8.11
C MET A 271 7.83 1.72 -8.33
N GLU A 272 7.34 1.05 -7.30
CA GLU A 272 6.67 -0.24 -7.45
C GLU A 272 5.34 -0.10 -8.19
N ASP A 273 4.58 0.97 -7.92
CA ASP A 273 3.20 1.13 -8.35
C ASP A 273 3.09 2.04 -9.58
N THR A 274 3.95 3.06 -9.71
CA THR A 274 4.00 3.96 -10.87
C THR A 274 5.38 4.56 -11.08
N TRP A 275 5.73 4.77 -12.36
CA TRP A 275 6.97 5.44 -12.76
C TRP A 275 6.74 6.88 -13.25
N TYR A 276 5.50 7.36 -13.19
CA TYR A 276 5.12 8.64 -13.77
C TYR A 276 4.44 9.56 -12.74
N LEU A 277 4.82 10.82 -12.77
CA LEU A 277 4.10 11.88 -12.06
C LEU A 277 2.80 12.25 -12.77
N GLU A 278 2.85 12.26 -14.09
CA GLU A 278 1.73 12.54 -14.98
C GLU A 278 2.03 12.00 -16.38
N LYS A 279 1.05 12.03 -17.27
CA LYS A 279 1.21 11.55 -18.64
C LYS A 279 2.42 12.22 -19.32
N GLY A 280 3.39 11.39 -19.75
CA GLY A 280 4.61 11.82 -20.43
C GLY A 280 5.73 12.33 -19.53
N ARG A 281 5.50 12.49 -18.21
CA ARG A 281 6.51 12.93 -17.26
C ARG A 281 6.86 11.82 -16.26
N ARG A 282 8.01 11.20 -16.44
CA ARG A 282 8.56 10.23 -15.47
C ARG A 282 9.02 10.92 -14.20
N ALA A 283 8.89 10.22 -13.08
CA ALA A 283 9.50 10.61 -11.82
C ALA A 283 11.02 10.34 -11.83
N ASN A 284 11.79 11.18 -11.15
CA ASN A 284 13.21 10.98 -10.93
C ASN A 284 13.53 10.03 -9.76
N GLY A 285 12.52 9.44 -9.14
CA GLY A 285 12.64 8.52 -8.01
C GLY A 285 11.44 8.61 -7.08
N ASN A 286 11.50 7.86 -5.98
CA ASN A 286 10.44 7.81 -5.00
C ASN A 286 10.18 9.14 -4.30
N LYS A 287 11.21 9.94 -4.03
CA LYS A 287 11.09 11.26 -3.41
C LYS A 287 10.06 12.13 -4.14
N GLU A 288 10.19 12.28 -5.45
CA GLU A 288 9.30 13.12 -6.27
C GLU A 288 7.84 12.62 -6.27
N LEU A 289 7.63 11.29 -6.23
CA LEU A 289 6.32 10.68 -6.11
C LEU A 289 5.68 10.99 -4.75
N VAL A 290 6.44 10.90 -3.66
CA VAL A 290 5.99 11.21 -2.30
C VAL A 290 5.74 12.72 -2.12
N GLU A 291 6.58 13.59 -2.66
CA GLU A 291 6.34 15.04 -2.64
C GLU A 291 5.02 15.41 -3.28
N LYS A 292 4.71 14.82 -4.45
CA LYS A 292 3.41 15.02 -5.11
C LYS A 292 2.24 14.46 -4.28
N ALA A 293 2.41 13.30 -3.67
CA ALA A 293 1.42 12.73 -2.76
C ALA A 293 1.13 13.66 -1.57
N GLY A 294 2.17 14.17 -0.91
CA GLY A 294 2.07 15.14 0.17
C GLY A 294 1.37 16.43 -0.24
N HIS A 295 1.65 16.92 -1.46
CA HIS A 295 0.95 18.07 -2.01
C HIS A 295 -0.56 17.84 -2.18
N ILE A 296 -0.95 16.68 -2.73
CA ILE A 296 -2.37 16.29 -2.87
C ILE A 296 -3.05 16.22 -1.50
N ILE A 297 -2.42 15.57 -0.51
CA ILE A 297 -2.93 15.45 0.86
C ILE A 297 -3.19 16.84 1.46
N ARG A 298 -2.27 17.80 1.30
CA ARG A 298 -2.41 19.17 1.80
C ARG A 298 -3.53 19.97 1.09
N ILE A 299 -3.67 19.80 -0.23
CA ILE A 299 -4.78 20.41 -0.99
C ILE A 299 -6.13 19.90 -0.45
N LEU A 300 -6.21 18.65 0.01
CA LEU A 300 -7.40 18.08 0.62
C LEU A 300 -7.59 18.44 2.10
N GLY A 301 -6.78 19.37 2.63
CA GLY A 301 -6.90 19.90 4.00
C GLY A 301 -6.34 18.99 5.09
N LYS A 302 -5.50 18.03 4.73
CA LYS A 302 -4.85 17.10 5.67
C LYS A 302 -3.33 17.22 5.59
N GLU A 303 -2.60 16.52 6.45
CA GLU A 303 -1.12 16.51 6.47
C GLU A 303 -0.57 15.08 6.46
N PRO A 304 0.58 14.82 5.82
CA PRO A 304 1.31 13.58 6.01
C PRO A 304 1.68 13.38 7.48
N ALA A 305 1.54 12.14 7.96
CA ALA A 305 1.95 11.74 9.30
C ALA A 305 3.46 11.52 9.36
N THR A 306 4.08 11.91 10.47
CA THR A 306 5.45 11.47 10.80
C THR A 306 5.49 9.98 11.14
N PRO A 307 6.66 9.31 11.18
CA PRO A 307 6.74 7.91 11.61
C PRO A 307 6.18 7.67 13.01
N GLU A 308 6.36 8.61 13.95
CA GLU A 308 5.79 8.52 15.31
C GLU A 308 4.27 8.62 15.28
N GLU A 309 3.72 9.64 14.63
CA GLU A 309 2.26 9.78 14.43
C GLU A 309 1.65 8.58 13.71
N ALA A 310 2.37 8.00 12.74
CA ALA A 310 1.94 6.81 12.03
C ALA A 310 1.87 5.58 12.94
N ARG A 311 2.81 5.39 13.88
CA ARG A 311 2.75 4.31 14.88
C ARG A 311 1.50 4.43 15.74
N GLU A 312 1.14 5.63 16.17
CA GLU A 312 -0.08 5.87 16.94
C GLU A 312 -1.34 5.57 16.12
N LEU A 313 -1.42 6.12 14.92
CA LEU A 313 -2.57 5.93 14.01
C LEU A 313 -2.78 4.48 13.63
N LEU A 314 -1.71 3.74 13.39
CA LEU A 314 -1.73 2.32 13.04
C LEU A 314 -1.79 1.40 14.26
N ARG A 315 -1.69 1.96 15.48
CA ARG A 315 -1.63 1.20 16.74
C ARG A 315 -0.51 0.15 16.74
N LEU A 316 0.67 0.53 16.25
CA LEU A 316 1.88 -0.27 16.33
C LEU A 316 2.46 -0.17 17.77
N ARG A 317 3.15 -1.24 18.18
CA ARG A 317 3.77 -1.30 19.52
C ARG A 317 5.14 -0.64 19.52
#